data_3780803c5b003ab64bcb8911facbb709
#
_entry.id   3780803c5b003ab64bcb8911facbb709
#
_cell.length_a   1.000
_cell.length_b   1.000
_cell.length_c   1.000
_cell.angle_alpha   90.00
_cell.angle_beta   90.00
_cell.angle_gamma   90.00
#
_symmetry.space_group_name_H-M   'P 1'
#
loop_
_entity.id
_entity.type
_entity.pdbx_description
1 polymer ?
#
loop_
_entity_poly.entity_id
_entity_poly.type
_entity_poly.pdbx_seq_one_letter_code
_entity_poly.pdbx_strand_id
1 'polypeptide(L)' 'MNYALCKDIKYNENVKAVYFDGTSSAISKLQGLLSGSNQFNMNTLHTKIGWWAIRYNDGSIVWKKNKCFNTNYKIMNN' A
#
# COMPACT_ATOMS: atom_id res chain seq x y z
N MET A 1 -5.49 1.95 -13.13
CA MET A 1 -4.34 1.48 -12.36
C MET A 1 -4.81 0.67 -11.16
N ASN A 2 -4.03 -0.33 -10.77
CA ASN A 2 -4.39 -1.20 -9.65
C ASN A 2 -3.87 -0.68 -8.30
N TYR A 3 -3.36 0.54 -8.26
CA TYR A 3 -2.84 1.16 -7.05
C TYR A 3 -3.02 2.66 -7.13
N ALA A 4 -2.91 3.32 -5.98
CA ALA A 4 -2.93 4.77 -5.91
C ALA A 4 -1.52 5.32 -6.02
N LEU A 5 -1.35 6.38 -6.79
CA LEU A 5 -0.11 7.14 -6.80
C LEU A 5 -0.17 8.14 -5.66
N CYS A 6 0.81 8.08 -4.77
CA CYS A 6 0.84 8.88 -3.56
C CYS A 6 2.20 9.55 -3.39
N LYS A 7 2.25 10.52 -2.51
CA LYS A 7 3.49 11.17 -2.11
C LYS A 7 3.72 10.96 -0.62
N ASP A 8 4.91 10.49 -0.27
CA ASP A 8 5.39 10.51 1.11
C ASP A 8 5.76 11.95 1.42
N ILE A 9 4.99 12.58 2.29
CA ILE A 9 5.14 14.01 2.57
C ILE A 9 6.49 14.30 3.23
N LYS A 10 6.92 13.43 4.13
CA LYS A 10 8.16 13.63 4.88
C LYS A 10 9.39 13.68 3.97
N TYR A 11 9.46 12.76 3.00
CA TYR A 11 10.61 12.64 2.12
C TYR A 11 10.37 13.21 0.73
N ASN A 12 9.16 13.72 0.47
CA ASN A 12 8.77 14.26 -0.83
C ASN A 12 9.01 13.25 -1.96
N GLU A 13 8.69 11.99 -1.68
CA GLU A 13 8.95 10.88 -2.60
C GLU A 13 7.63 10.32 -3.11
N ASN A 14 7.58 10.04 -4.43
CA ASN A 14 6.40 9.40 -5.03
C ASN A 14 6.43 7.91 -4.73
N VAL A 15 5.28 7.38 -4.32
CA VAL A 15 5.13 5.97 -3.95
C VAL A 15 3.85 5.40 -4.55
N LYS A 16 3.74 4.07 -4.55
CA LYS A 16 2.53 3.36 -4.95
C LYS A 16 1.91 2.76 -3.71
N ALA A 17 0.59 2.82 -3.58
CA ALA A 17 -0.08 2.36 -2.39
C ALA A 17 -1.40 1.66 -2.71
N VAL A 18 -1.77 0.68 -1.89
CA VAL A 18 -3.05 -0.02 -1.97
C VAL A 18 -3.63 -0.08 -0.57
N TYR A 19 -4.90 0.35 -0.43
CA TYR A 19 -5.64 0.18 0.80
C TYR A 19 -6.26 -1.20 0.82
N PHE A 20 -6.04 -1.95 1.91
CA PHE A 20 -6.60 -3.29 2.03
C PHE A 20 -7.87 -3.23 2.87
N ASP A 21 -9.01 -3.44 2.22
CA ASP A 21 -10.34 -3.42 2.85
C ASP A 21 -10.88 -4.84 3.10
N GLY A 22 -10.09 -5.87 2.84
CA GLY A 22 -10.49 -7.26 3.03
C GLY A 22 -11.18 -7.90 1.84
N THR A 23 -11.41 -7.16 0.75
CA THR A 23 -12.11 -7.70 -0.42
C THR A 23 -11.18 -8.44 -1.36
N SER A 24 -11.77 -9.30 -2.22
CA SER A 24 -11.02 -10.00 -3.28
C SER A 24 -10.37 -9.02 -4.24
N SER A 25 -11.05 -7.91 -4.52
CA SER A 25 -10.52 -6.85 -5.38
C SER A 25 -9.24 -6.26 -4.79
N ALA A 26 -9.24 -5.98 -3.48
CA ALA A 26 -8.06 -5.46 -2.80
C ALA A 26 -6.93 -6.48 -2.79
N ILE A 27 -7.24 -7.78 -2.63
CA ILE A 27 -6.24 -8.85 -2.70
C ILE A 27 -5.55 -8.85 -4.06
N SER A 28 -6.31 -8.74 -5.15
CA SER A 28 -5.73 -8.67 -6.50
C SER A 28 -4.81 -7.48 -6.66
N LYS A 29 -5.20 -6.32 -6.14
CA LYS A 29 -4.38 -5.10 -6.19
C LYS A 29 -3.09 -5.28 -5.40
N LEU A 30 -3.18 -5.90 -4.22
CA LEU A 30 -2.00 -6.19 -3.40
C LEU A 30 -1.04 -7.15 -4.11
N GLN A 31 -1.57 -8.18 -4.75
CA GLN A 31 -0.73 -9.13 -5.51
C GLN A 31 0.10 -8.41 -6.57
N GLY A 32 -0.51 -7.45 -7.27
CA GLY A 32 0.19 -6.64 -8.25
C GLY A 32 1.23 -5.73 -7.62
N LEU A 33 0.87 -5.05 -6.53
CA LEU A 33 1.76 -4.12 -5.85
C LEU A 33 2.97 -4.82 -5.24
N LEU A 34 2.75 -5.98 -4.62
CA LEU A 34 3.77 -6.71 -3.86
C LEU A 34 4.49 -7.75 -4.71
N SER A 35 4.29 -7.75 -6.01
CA SER A 35 4.93 -8.68 -6.94
C SER A 35 6.45 -8.64 -6.78
N GLY A 36 7.07 -9.81 -6.64
CA GLY A 36 8.51 -9.93 -6.43
C GLY A 36 8.96 -9.68 -5.00
N SER A 37 8.02 -9.48 -4.07
CA SER A 37 8.31 -9.20 -2.66
C SER A 37 7.90 -10.38 -1.79
N ASN A 38 8.55 -10.53 -0.63
CA ASN A 38 8.19 -11.51 0.39
C ASN A 38 7.12 -11.00 1.35
N GLN A 39 6.58 -9.80 1.11
CA GLN A 39 5.66 -9.15 2.03
C GLN A 39 4.22 -9.64 1.93
N PHE A 40 3.89 -10.40 0.89
CA PHE A 40 2.53 -10.90 0.69
C PHE A 40 2.39 -12.29 1.31
N ASN A 41 1.51 -12.41 2.31
CA ASN A 41 1.25 -13.67 2.98
C ASN A 41 -0.25 -13.81 3.22
N MET A 42 -0.91 -14.70 2.48
CA MET A 42 -2.37 -14.93 2.57
C MET A 42 -2.81 -15.35 3.97
N ASN A 43 -1.95 -16.08 4.69
CA ASN A 43 -2.32 -16.61 6.01
C ASN A 43 -2.47 -15.53 7.07
N THR A 44 -1.78 -14.41 6.90
CA THR A 44 -1.79 -13.31 7.86
C THR A 44 -2.45 -12.05 7.31
N LEU A 45 -2.92 -12.09 6.08
CA LEU A 45 -3.43 -10.90 5.40
C LEU A 45 -4.63 -10.29 6.11
N HIS A 46 -5.47 -11.13 6.74
CA HIS A 46 -6.62 -10.65 7.48
C HIS A 46 -6.26 -9.67 8.61
N THR A 47 -5.02 -9.75 9.11
CA THR A 47 -4.56 -8.83 10.17
C THR A 47 -4.28 -7.43 9.62
N LYS A 48 -4.27 -7.28 8.30
CA LYS A 48 -3.95 -6.01 7.63
C LYS A 48 -5.18 -5.29 7.09
N ILE A 49 -6.38 -5.75 7.40
CA ILE A 49 -7.60 -5.04 7.00
C ILE A 49 -7.59 -3.66 7.66
N GLY A 50 -7.76 -2.62 6.85
CA GLY A 50 -7.66 -1.23 7.33
C GLY A 50 -6.28 -0.63 7.24
N TRP A 51 -5.31 -1.37 6.69
CA TRP A 51 -3.95 -0.90 6.49
C TRP A 51 -3.69 -0.57 5.03
N TRP A 52 -2.68 0.26 4.80
CA TRP A 52 -2.15 0.56 3.47
C TRP A 52 -0.83 -0.16 3.27
N ALA A 53 -0.67 -0.81 2.10
CA ALA A 53 0.62 -1.32 1.65
C ALA A 53 1.23 -0.26 0.74
N ILE A 54 2.47 0.10 0.98
CA ILE A 54 3.15 1.18 0.27
C ILE A 54 4.46 0.65 -0.30
N ARG A 55 4.66 0.82 -1.59
CA ARG A 55 5.90 0.42 -2.25
C ARG A 55 6.67 1.65 -2.69
N TYR A 56 7.91 1.74 -2.25
CA TYR A 56 8.82 2.82 -2.61
C TYR A 56 9.58 2.49 -3.90
N ASN A 57 10.23 3.48 -4.48
CA ASN A 57 10.93 3.32 -5.75
C ASN A 57 12.10 2.35 -5.69
N ASP A 58 12.68 2.15 -4.51
CA ASP A 58 13.75 1.19 -4.31
C ASP A 58 13.24 -0.25 -4.13
N GLY A 59 11.93 -0.45 -4.23
CA GLY A 59 11.30 -1.76 -4.05
C GLY A 59 10.91 -2.09 -2.62
N SER A 60 11.27 -1.25 -1.65
CA SER A 60 10.91 -1.50 -0.25
C SER A 60 9.40 -1.35 -0.05
N ILE A 61 8.88 -2.13 0.88
CA ILE A 61 7.44 -2.19 1.20
C ILE A 61 7.27 -1.85 2.68
N VAL A 62 6.30 -0.98 2.96
CA VAL A 62 5.89 -0.71 4.35
C VAL A 62 4.38 -0.82 4.45
N TRP A 63 3.90 -1.17 5.65
CA TRP A 63 2.48 -1.20 5.97
C TRP A 63 2.19 -0.10 6.97
N LYS A 64 1.15 0.68 6.71
CA LYS A 64 0.72 1.76 7.60
C LYS A 64 -0.76 1.66 7.85
N LYS A 65 -1.17 1.85 9.10
CA LYS A 65 -2.59 1.97 9.43
C LYS A 65 -3.17 3.18 8.72
N ASN A 66 -4.47 3.12 8.42
CA ASN A 66 -5.14 4.18 7.65
C ASN A 66 -4.91 5.58 8.25
N LYS A 67 -5.01 5.70 9.56
CA LYS A 67 -4.80 6.99 10.24
C LYS A 67 -3.38 7.51 10.00
N CYS A 68 -2.39 6.65 10.12
CA CYS A 68 -0.99 7.00 9.90
C CYS A 68 -0.75 7.36 8.43
N PHE A 69 -1.35 6.60 7.51
CA PHE A 69 -1.24 6.90 6.09
C PHE A 69 -1.79 8.29 5.77
N ASN A 70 -2.98 8.62 6.28
CA ASN A 70 -3.61 9.91 6.00
C ASN A 70 -2.80 11.10 6.54
N THR A 71 -2.03 10.88 7.60
CA THR A 71 -1.19 11.92 8.19
C THR A 71 0.10 12.14 7.40
N ASN A 72 0.69 11.05 6.85
CA ASN A 72 2.05 11.10 6.32
C ASN A 72 2.12 10.98 4.80
N TYR A 73 1.01 10.73 4.14
CA TYR A 73 0.98 10.53 2.69
C TYR A 73 -0.16 11.33 2.07
N LYS A 74 0.01 11.67 0.80
CA LYS A 74 -1.02 12.38 0.03
C LYS A 74 -1.31 11.60 -1.25
N ILE A 75 -2.59 11.34 -1.51
CA ILE A 75 -3.00 10.70 -2.76
C ILE A 75 -2.91 11.72 -3.89
N MET A 76 -2.21 11.35 -4.95
CA MET A 76 -1.90 12.25 -6.07
C MET A 76 -2.81 12.06 -7.27
N ASN A 77 -3.30 10.83 -7.50
CA ASN A 77 -4.15 10.55 -8.65
C ASN A 77 -5.61 10.49 -8.21
N ASN A 78 -6.40 11.35 -8.69
CA ASN A 78 -7.84 11.35 -8.43
C ASN A 78 -8.59 10.78 -9.63
#